data_94093eca9889a691f7fdf8a23933aadf
#
_entry.id   94093eca9889a691f7fdf8a23933aadf
#
_cell.length_a   1.000
_cell.length_b   1.000
_cell.length_c   1.000
_cell.angle_alpha   90.00
_cell.angle_beta   90.00
_cell.angle_gamma   90.00
#
_symmetry.space_group_name_H-M   'P 1'
#
loop_
_entity.id
_entity.type
_entity.pdbx_description
1 polymer ?
#
loop_
_entity_poly.entity_id
_entity_poly.type
_entity_poly.pdbx_seq_one_letter_code
_entity_poly.pdbx_strand_id
1 'polypeptide(L)'
;MRFLPQALILGTLGLGAFSVPAAAQNAGATGWTLISVDGHVAEEGGRLAFSADGAIFGTTGCNRFQGTVSSAPGLVTFNAPFAVTRMACVDGMAEQEEKVLEALTGTVAVAYDPVNDRMTLIPESGAAVLGFAREVE
;
A
#
# COMPACT_ATOMS: atom_id res chain seq x y z
N MET A 1 9.89 -46.15 -51.70
CA MET A 1 9.59 -45.72 -50.72
C MET A 1 10.09 -44.50 -50.40
N ARG A 2 9.46 -43.62 -50.21
CA ARG A 2 9.82 -42.46 -49.97
C ARG A 2 9.42 -42.00 -48.77
N PHE A 3 10.14 -41.42 -48.05
CA PHE A 3 9.77 -40.88 -46.87
C PHE A 3 9.79 -39.47 -47.02
N LEU A 4 8.74 -38.94 -46.76
CA LEU A 4 8.63 -37.63 -46.62
C LEU A 4 9.30 -37.18 -45.47
N PRO A 5 10.21 -36.38 -45.52
CA PRO A 5 10.69 -35.75 -44.36
C PRO A 5 9.60 -34.88 -43.91
N GLN A 6 9.14 -35.19 -42.82
CA GLN A 6 8.26 -34.40 -42.27
C GLN A 6 8.85 -33.18 -42.00
N ALA A 7 8.44 -32.23 -42.56
CA ALA A 7 8.79 -30.92 -42.18
C ALA A 7 8.41 -30.79 -40.79
N LEU A 8 9.38 -30.87 -39.97
CA LEU A 8 9.13 -30.52 -38.70
C LEU A 8 8.88 -29.12 -38.69
N ILE A 9 7.73 -28.80 -38.61
CA ILE A 9 7.38 -27.54 -38.30
C ILE A 9 7.70 -27.37 -36.93
N LEU A 10 8.82 -26.91 -36.71
CA LEU A 10 9.06 -26.35 -35.50
C LEU A 10 8.24 -25.19 -35.43
N GLY A 11 7.15 -25.36 -34.87
CA GLY A 11 6.48 -24.23 -34.37
C GLY A 11 7.42 -23.57 -33.48
N THR A 12 8.06 -22.59 -33.95
CA THR A 12 8.67 -21.71 -33.10
C THR A 12 7.57 -21.19 -32.26
N LEU A 13 7.47 -21.73 -31.13
CA LEU A 13 6.76 -21.11 -30.16
C LEU A 13 7.50 -19.89 -29.95
N GLY A 14 7.05 -18.86 -30.54
CA GLY A 14 7.51 -17.58 -30.17
C GLY A 14 7.16 -17.39 -28.75
N LEU A 15 8.07 -17.70 -27.91
CA LEU A 15 7.95 -17.27 -26.60
C LEU A 15 8.07 -15.83 -26.68
N GLY A 16 7.00 -15.20 -26.95
CA GLY A 16 6.96 -13.79 -26.87
C GLY A 16 7.37 -13.43 -25.50
N ALA A 17 8.41 -12.69 -25.39
CA ALA A 17 8.76 -12.10 -24.16
C ALA A 17 7.54 -11.36 -23.70
N PHE A 18 6.99 -11.78 -22.60
CA PHE A 18 5.88 -11.07 -22.04
C PHE A 18 6.46 -9.83 -21.45
N SER A 19 6.40 -8.74 -22.17
CA SER A 19 6.74 -7.49 -21.53
C SER A 19 5.53 -7.06 -20.73
N VAL A 20 5.69 -7.01 -19.46
CA VAL A 20 4.67 -6.56 -18.55
C VAL A 20 4.58 -5.05 -18.67
N PRO A 21 3.43 -4.46 -18.96
CA PRO A 21 3.30 -3.02 -19.02
C PRO A 21 3.69 -2.38 -17.68
N ALA A 22 4.23 -1.19 -17.72
CA ALA A 22 4.64 -0.48 -16.52
C ALA A 22 3.50 -0.36 -15.51
N ALA A 23 2.28 -0.17 -15.98
CA ALA A 23 1.12 -0.09 -15.09
C ALA A 23 0.89 -1.39 -14.35
N ALA A 24 1.16 -2.54 -14.98
CA ALA A 24 1.00 -3.82 -14.31
C ALA A 24 2.13 -4.11 -13.34
N GLN A 25 3.28 -3.47 -13.50
CA GLN A 25 4.37 -3.64 -12.55
C GLN A 25 4.05 -2.99 -11.21
N ASN A 26 3.17 -2.00 -11.21
CA ASN A 26 2.73 -1.34 -9.99
C ASN A 26 1.44 -1.95 -9.46
N ALA A 27 0.94 -3.01 -10.11
CA ALA A 27 -0.34 -3.61 -9.73
C ALA A 27 -0.29 -4.29 -8.35
N GLY A 28 0.91 -4.54 -7.82
CA GLY A 28 1.06 -5.10 -6.49
C GLY A 28 0.89 -4.08 -5.38
N ALA A 29 0.85 -2.79 -5.71
CA ALA A 29 0.66 -1.76 -4.70
C ALA A 29 -0.84 -1.52 -4.53
N THR A 30 -1.32 -1.61 -3.28
CA THR A 30 -2.71 -1.34 -2.97
C THR A 30 -2.76 0.02 -2.30
N GLY A 31 -3.54 0.93 -2.89
CA GLY A 31 -3.67 2.30 -2.39
C GLY A 31 -4.93 2.49 -1.56
N TRP A 32 -4.80 3.25 -0.51
CA TRP A 32 -5.85 3.55 0.44
C TRP A 32 -5.87 5.03 0.76
N THR A 33 -7.05 5.60 0.82
CA THR A 33 -7.23 7.01 1.21
C THR A 33 -7.60 7.07 2.68
N LEU A 34 -6.92 7.91 3.44
CA LEU A 34 -7.23 8.10 4.85
C LEU A 34 -8.55 8.85 4.96
N ILE A 35 -9.51 8.28 5.65
CA ILE A 35 -10.84 8.89 5.82
C ILE A 35 -11.18 9.22 7.26
N SER A 36 -10.52 8.59 8.22
CA SER A 36 -10.79 8.91 9.62
C SER A 36 -9.56 8.69 10.50
N VAL A 37 -9.50 9.47 11.58
CA VAL A 37 -8.47 9.34 12.63
C VAL A 37 -9.23 9.35 13.96
N ASP A 38 -9.18 8.25 14.69
CA ASP A 38 -9.93 8.06 15.94
C ASP A 38 -11.42 8.35 15.79
N GLY A 39 -11.99 7.95 14.65
CA GLY A 39 -13.41 8.14 14.40
C GLY A 39 -13.81 9.52 13.91
N HIS A 40 -12.87 10.45 13.84
CA HIS A 40 -13.13 11.80 13.30
C HIS A 40 -12.74 11.85 11.82
N VAL A 41 -13.47 12.63 11.05
CA VAL A 41 -13.17 12.77 9.63
C VAL A 41 -11.76 13.33 9.45
N ALA A 42 -10.97 12.68 8.62
CA ALA A 42 -9.60 13.11 8.36
C ALA A 42 -9.56 14.33 7.44
N GLU A 43 -8.50 15.12 7.60
CA GLU A 43 -8.21 16.18 6.63
C GLU A 43 -7.83 15.52 5.31
N GLU A 44 -8.10 16.17 4.20
CA GLU A 44 -7.87 15.62 2.88
C GLU A 44 -6.39 15.41 2.59
N GLY A 45 -6.10 14.47 1.73
CA GLY A 45 -4.76 14.26 1.19
C GLY A 45 -4.00 13.08 1.80
N GLY A 46 -4.45 12.54 2.92
CA GLY A 46 -3.77 11.38 3.50
C GLY A 46 -4.00 10.12 2.68
N ARG A 47 -2.94 9.38 2.43
CA ARG A 47 -3.04 8.13 1.69
C ARG A 47 -1.89 7.19 2.06
N LEU A 48 -2.12 5.92 1.83
CA LEU A 48 -1.19 4.87 2.18
C LEU A 48 -1.21 3.80 1.10
N ALA A 49 -0.06 3.28 0.75
CA ALA A 49 0.04 2.18 -0.18
C ALA A 49 1.03 1.15 0.32
N PHE A 50 0.66 -0.12 0.14
CA PHE A 50 1.53 -1.25 0.46
C PHE A 50 1.90 -1.92 -0.85
N SER A 51 3.18 -2.23 -1.02
CA SER A 51 3.61 -3.01 -2.18
C SER A 51 3.76 -4.48 -1.79
N ALA A 52 3.75 -5.34 -2.79
CA ALA A 52 3.85 -6.77 -2.57
C ALA A 52 5.18 -7.19 -1.95
N ASP A 53 6.21 -6.38 -2.08
CA ASP A 53 7.55 -6.68 -1.57
C ASP A 53 7.79 -6.16 -0.15
N GLY A 54 6.76 -5.66 0.52
CA GLY A 54 6.90 -5.20 1.89
C GLY A 54 7.25 -3.74 2.04
N ALA A 55 7.13 -2.94 0.99
CA ALA A 55 7.31 -1.50 1.11
C ALA A 55 6.00 -0.83 1.49
N ILE A 56 6.10 0.26 2.23
CA ILE A 56 4.97 1.11 2.55
C ILE A 56 5.35 2.53 2.20
N PHE A 57 4.43 3.25 1.61
CA PHE A 57 4.65 4.65 1.26
C PHE A 57 3.32 5.38 1.22
N GLY A 58 3.37 6.67 1.37
CA GLY A 58 2.17 7.48 1.34
C GLY A 58 2.41 8.90 1.79
N THR A 59 1.35 9.55 2.20
CA THR A 59 1.40 10.91 2.71
C THR A 59 0.43 11.05 3.87
N THR A 60 0.80 11.86 4.84
CA THR A 60 -0.08 12.19 5.96
C THR A 60 -1.14 13.20 5.57
N GLY A 61 -1.00 13.77 4.37
CA GLY A 61 -1.74 14.94 3.91
C GLY A 61 -0.82 16.16 3.86
N CYS A 62 0.29 16.12 4.59
CA CYS A 62 1.30 17.17 4.61
C CYS A 62 2.63 16.63 4.11
N ASN A 63 3.24 15.73 4.84
CA ASN A 63 4.53 15.15 4.47
C ASN A 63 4.37 13.75 3.90
N ARG A 64 5.32 13.37 3.06
CA ARG A 64 5.38 12.02 2.49
C ARG A 64 6.24 11.13 3.36
N PHE A 65 5.90 9.86 3.41
CA PHE A 65 6.67 8.89 4.16
C PHE A 65 6.87 7.62 3.34
N GLN A 66 7.92 6.88 3.68
CA GLN A 66 8.17 5.57 3.11
C GLN A 66 8.95 4.73 4.11
N GLY A 67 8.76 3.45 4.02
CA GLY A 67 9.42 2.51 4.92
C GLY A 67 9.16 1.07 4.50
N THR A 68 9.35 0.16 5.43
CA THR A 68 9.10 -1.26 5.20
C THR A 68 8.20 -1.82 6.28
N VAL A 69 7.50 -2.89 5.93
CA VAL A 69 6.59 -3.57 6.85
C VAL A 69 6.80 -5.08 6.75
N SER A 70 6.46 -5.75 7.83
CA SER A 70 6.35 -7.20 7.86
C SER A 70 4.89 -7.53 8.11
N SER A 71 4.35 -8.50 7.40
CA SER A 71 2.93 -8.85 7.49
C SER A 71 2.72 -10.25 8.01
N ALA A 72 1.66 -10.41 8.79
CA ALA A 72 1.13 -11.70 9.23
C ALA A 72 -0.39 -11.61 9.09
N PRO A 73 -1.13 -12.71 9.16
CA PRO A 73 -2.58 -12.63 9.02
C PRO A 73 -3.19 -11.68 10.05
N GLY A 74 -3.84 -10.62 9.57
CA GLY A 74 -4.48 -9.64 10.43
C GLY A 74 -3.54 -8.67 11.15
N LEU A 75 -2.25 -8.73 10.88
CA LEU A 75 -1.26 -7.89 11.56
C LEU A 75 -0.24 -7.34 10.58
N VAL A 76 0.20 -6.12 10.86
CA VAL A 76 1.30 -5.49 10.13
C VAL A 76 2.25 -4.90 11.16
N THR A 77 3.54 -5.12 10.98
CA THR A 77 4.55 -4.50 11.84
C THR A 77 5.32 -3.49 11.01
N PHE A 78 5.32 -2.25 11.45
CA PHE A 78 6.02 -1.19 10.77
C PHE A 78 7.45 -1.15 11.29
N ASN A 79 8.42 -1.25 10.37
CA ASN A 79 9.82 -1.26 10.73
C ASN A 79 10.32 0.19 10.80
N ALA A 80 10.74 0.61 11.97
CA ALA A 80 11.26 1.98 12.17
C ALA A 80 12.72 2.04 11.76
N PRO A 81 13.20 3.23 11.40
CA PRO A 81 12.43 4.45 11.24
C PRO A 81 11.91 4.59 9.82
N PHE A 82 10.83 5.35 9.67
CA PHE A 82 10.36 5.74 8.35
C PHE A 82 11.17 6.93 7.87
N ALA A 83 11.34 7.04 6.56
CA ALA A 83 11.82 8.25 5.94
C ALA A 83 10.62 9.18 5.77
N VAL A 84 10.71 10.38 6.30
CA VAL A 84 9.60 11.35 6.28
C VAL A 84 10.14 12.69 5.82
N THR A 85 9.43 13.34 4.88
CA THR A 85 9.77 14.70 4.48
C THR A 85 9.42 15.67 5.62
N ARG A 86 10.00 16.85 5.62
CA ARG A 86 9.85 17.79 6.74
C ARG A 86 9.38 19.16 6.25
N MET A 87 8.24 19.17 5.59
CA MET A 87 7.64 20.43 5.19
C MET A 87 6.80 20.98 6.34
N ALA A 88 6.64 22.30 6.40
CA ALA A 88 5.75 22.90 7.36
C ALA A 88 4.30 22.59 6.99
N CYS A 89 3.51 22.17 7.96
CA CYS A 89 2.12 21.82 7.72
C CYS A 89 1.20 22.98 8.08
N VAL A 90 0.10 23.10 7.31
CA VAL A 90 -0.92 24.09 7.63
C VAL A 90 -1.74 23.62 8.83
N ASP A 91 -2.56 24.50 9.37
CA ASP A 91 -3.36 24.22 10.56
C ASP A 91 -4.19 22.95 10.41
N GLY A 92 -4.19 22.14 11.46
CA GLY A 92 -4.90 20.85 11.46
C GLY A 92 -4.11 19.71 10.87
N MET A 93 -3.26 19.99 9.88
CA MET A 93 -2.48 18.96 9.22
C MET A 93 -1.30 18.49 10.07
N ALA A 94 -0.71 19.39 10.86
CA ALA A 94 0.39 19.00 11.74
C ALA A 94 -0.07 18.01 12.80
N GLU A 95 -1.27 18.23 13.34
CA GLU A 95 -1.82 17.34 14.35
C GLU A 95 -2.17 15.99 13.72
N GLN A 96 -2.77 15.98 12.53
CA GLN A 96 -3.07 14.75 11.82
C GLN A 96 -1.80 13.98 11.51
N GLU A 97 -0.76 14.66 11.04
CA GLU A 97 0.51 14.02 10.74
C GLU A 97 1.08 13.31 11.96
N GLU A 98 1.08 13.99 13.11
CA GLU A 98 1.59 13.41 14.33
C GLU A 98 0.83 12.12 14.68
N LYS A 99 -0.49 12.18 14.64
CA LYS A 99 -1.31 11.00 14.95
C LYS A 99 -1.12 9.87 13.96
N VAL A 100 -1.02 10.19 12.69
CA VAL A 100 -0.82 9.17 11.65
C VAL A 100 0.54 8.49 11.82
N LEU A 101 1.61 9.27 12.02
CA LEU A 101 2.94 8.70 12.16
C LEU A 101 3.09 7.89 13.45
N GLU A 102 2.44 8.31 14.54
CA GLU A 102 2.43 7.51 15.75
C GLU A 102 1.69 6.19 15.55
N ALA A 103 0.60 6.21 14.80
CA ALA A 103 -0.18 5.00 14.54
C ALA A 103 0.58 4.01 13.65
N LEU A 104 1.42 4.51 12.76
CA LEU A 104 2.21 3.68 11.85
C LEU A 104 3.54 3.26 12.51
N THR A 105 3.45 2.77 13.73
CA THR A 105 4.63 2.37 14.50
C THR A 105 4.35 1.04 15.20
N GLY A 106 5.30 0.14 15.15
CA GLY A 106 5.17 -1.16 15.81
C GLY A 106 4.13 -2.05 15.16
N THR A 107 3.50 -2.90 15.97
CA THR A 107 2.53 -3.86 15.48
C THR A 107 1.12 -3.28 15.51
N VAL A 108 0.43 -3.42 14.39
CA VAL A 108 -0.89 -2.85 14.18
C VAL A 108 -1.82 -3.94 13.68
N ALA A 109 -2.99 -4.08 14.29
CA ALA A 109 -4.01 -4.99 13.80
C ALA A 109 -4.69 -4.37 12.58
N VAL A 110 -4.99 -5.20 11.59
CA VAL A 110 -5.62 -4.78 10.35
C VAL A 110 -6.99 -5.43 10.27
N ALA A 111 -8.03 -4.63 10.24
CA ALA A 111 -9.38 -5.10 10.01
C ALA A 111 -9.82 -4.64 8.63
N TYR A 112 -10.23 -5.58 7.80
CA TYR A 112 -10.66 -5.27 6.45
C TYR A 112 -12.14 -5.64 6.27
N ASP A 113 -12.91 -4.68 5.74
CA ASP A 113 -14.31 -4.90 5.40
C ASP A 113 -14.41 -5.02 3.88
N PRO A 114 -14.61 -6.25 3.36
CA PRO A 114 -14.68 -6.43 1.91
C PRO A 114 -15.96 -5.92 1.27
N VAL A 115 -16.99 -5.69 2.06
CA VAL A 115 -18.27 -5.22 1.53
C VAL A 115 -18.17 -3.74 1.15
N ASN A 116 -17.53 -2.96 2.00
CA ASN A 116 -17.41 -1.52 1.80
C ASN A 116 -16.02 -1.08 1.36
N ASP A 117 -15.10 -2.03 1.18
CA ASP A 117 -13.70 -1.74 0.84
C ASP A 117 -13.08 -0.73 1.81
N ARG A 118 -13.21 -1.03 3.09
CA ARG A 118 -12.64 -0.23 4.17
C ARG A 118 -11.57 -1.02 4.90
N MET A 119 -10.52 -0.35 5.28
CA MET A 119 -9.46 -0.93 6.10
C MET A 119 -9.31 -0.09 7.36
N THR A 120 -9.19 -0.75 8.49
CA THR A 120 -8.95 -0.06 9.76
C THR A 120 -7.64 -0.56 10.35
N LEU A 121 -6.79 0.36 10.74
CA LEU A 121 -5.52 0.04 11.39
C LEU A 121 -5.67 0.38 12.87
N ILE A 122 -5.46 -0.63 13.71
CA ILE A 122 -5.64 -0.52 15.16
C ILE A 122 -4.30 -0.79 15.82
N PRO A 123 -3.58 0.27 16.22
CA PRO A 123 -2.26 0.09 16.83
C PRO A 123 -2.35 -0.60 18.19
N GLU A 124 -1.44 -1.54 18.43
CA GLU A 124 -1.36 -2.19 19.75
C GLU A 124 -0.91 -1.22 20.82
N SER A 125 -0.21 -0.16 20.43
CA SER A 125 0.29 0.84 21.36
C SER A 125 -0.80 1.72 21.98
N GLY A 126 -2.01 1.68 21.43
CA GLY A 126 -3.05 2.60 21.85
C GLY A 126 -3.03 3.93 21.12
N ALA A 127 -2.18 4.07 20.11
CA ALA A 127 -2.19 5.25 19.25
C ALA A 127 -3.50 5.33 18.45
N ALA A 128 -3.69 6.41 17.72
CA ALA A 128 -4.94 6.67 17.00
C ALA A 128 -5.31 5.55 16.04
N VAL A 129 -6.58 5.19 16.00
CA VAL A 129 -7.12 4.22 15.05
C VAL A 129 -7.34 4.93 13.72
N LEU A 130 -6.80 4.37 12.65
CA LEU A 130 -6.88 4.97 11.33
C LEU A 130 -7.85 4.22 10.44
N GLY A 131 -8.76 4.94 9.80
CA GLY A 131 -9.70 4.36 8.85
C GLY A 131 -9.37 4.78 7.43
N PHE A 132 -9.45 3.82 6.52
CA PHE A 132 -9.09 4.03 5.11
C PHE A 132 -10.17 3.49 4.19
N ALA A 133 -10.29 4.12 3.03
CA ALA A 133 -11.09 3.62 1.93
C ALA A 133 -10.16 3.23 0.78
N ARG A 134 -10.48 2.15 0.08
CA ARG A 134 -9.67 1.74 -1.05
C ARG A 134 -9.74 2.80 -2.14
N GLU A 135 -8.60 3.10 -2.73
CA GLU A 135 -8.59 4.01 -3.86
C GLU A 135 -9.21 3.33 -5.07
N VAL A 136 -10.04 4.07 -5.78
CA VAL A 136 -10.69 3.60 -7.00
C VAL A 136 -9.96 4.24 -8.16
N GLU A 137 -9.53 3.43 -9.11
CA GLU A 137 -8.91 3.93 -10.32
C GLU A 137 -9.95 4.20 -11.38
#